data_3e4006e8224c462cb7ea447eb3a97871
#
_entry.id   3e4006e8224c462cb7ea447eb3a97871
#
_cell.length_a   1.000
_cell.length_b   1.000
_cell.length_c   1.000
_cell.angle_alpha   90.00
_cell.angle_beta   90.00
_cell.angle_gamma   90.00
#
_symmetry.space_group_name_H-M   'P 1'
#
loop_
_entity.id
_entity.type
_entity.pdbx_description
1 polymer ?
#
loop_
_entity_poly.entity_id
_entity_poly.type
_entity_poly.pdbx_seq_one_letter_code
_entity_poly.pdbx_strand_id
1 'polypeptide(L)'
;VQLAELDAFPFGFNLFENLSIVDYGDCHLDPHNPETIVKAIQDHASKIISQNTKMLTFGGDHFVSYPLIKSHADKYGPVTLIQFDAHCDTWEDNGGMDHGSMFARAVSEGVIDSSKSTQIGLRTYNNSDHGFEILTAPWVHRNGIDAALEIIKKRAGDSPVYISWDVDGFDPSFAPGTGTPVVGGLATWQGLELLRGLESLDLIGMDIVEVSPPYDVSEITAIAAATIGHDFLCL
;
A
#
# COMPACT_ATOMS: atom_id res chain seq x y z
N VAL A 1 16.02 -10.19 7.77
CA VAL A 1 15.38 -11.14 6.83
C VAL A 1 15.02 -12.37 7.59
N GLN A 2 13.75 -12.70 7.67
CA GLN A 2 13.33 -14.00 8.20
C GLN A 2 13.74 -15.07 7.19
N LEU A 3 14.34 -16.16 7.69
CA LEU A 3 14.64 -17.28 6.82
C LEU A 3 13.32 -17.99 6.50
N ALA A 4 13.10 -18.30 5.23
CA ALA A 4 11.88 -18.96 4.76
C ALA A 4 11.60 -20.33 5.41
N GLU A 5 12.64 -20.91 6.04
CA GLU A 5 12.59 -22.20 6.74
C GLU A 5 12.14 -22.07 8.20
N LEU A 6 11.94 -20.85 8.70
CA LEU A 6 11.55 -20.60 10.09
C LEU A 6 10.09 -20.16 10.18
N ASP A 7 9.50 -20.45 11.33
CA ASP A 7 8.19 -19.90 11.65
C ASP A 7 8.22 -18.37 11.68
N ALA A 8 7.23 -17.76 11.06
CA ALA A 8 7.10 -16.31 10.97
C ALA A 8 6.78 -15.70 12.35
N PHE A 9 7.59 -14.75 12.81
CA PHE A 9 7.31 -14.00 14.02
C PHE A 9 6.43 -12.77 13.69
N PRO A 10 5.35 -12.51 14.45
CA PRO A 10 4.86 -13.23 15.65
C PRO A 10 3.82 -14.34 15.35
N PHE A 11 3.60 -14.71 14.11
CA PHE A 11 2.50 -15.56 13.67
C PHE A 11 2.65 -17.04 14.10
N GLY A 12 3.89 -17.54 14.27
CA GLY A 12 4.17 -18.86 14.79
C GLY A 12 3.88 -20.00 13.82
N PHE A 13 3.94 -19.75 12.51
CA PHE A 13 3.84 -20.78 11.48
C PHE A 13 4.79 -20.49 10.30
N ASN A 14 5.15 -21.53 9.56
CA ASN A 14 5.91 -21.39 8.32
C ASN A 14 4.98 -20.99 7.17
N LEU A 15 5.22 -19.84 6.57
CA LEU A 15 4.42 -19.27 5.48
C LEU A 15 4.34 -20.23 4.28
N PHE A 16 5.46 -20.81 3.87
CA PHE A 16 5.56 -21.67 2.69
C PHE A 16 5.00 -23.09 2.88
N GLU A 17 4.79 -23.52 4.12
CA GLU A 17 4.10 -24.77 4.43
C GLU A 17 2.57 -24.61 4.43
N ASN A 18 2.08 -23.39 4.67
CA ASN A 18 0.66 -23.11 4.85
C ASN A 18 0.01 -22.44 3.66
N LEU A 19 0.77 -21.73 2.82
CA LEU A 19 0.26 -21.01 1.66
C LEU A 19 0.92 -21.47 0.35
N SER A 20 0.14 -21.45 -0.72
CA SER A 20 0.64 -21.60 -2.09
C SER A 20 1.04 -20.23 -2.65
N ILE A 21 2.32 -19.90 -2.50
CA ILE A 21 2.87 -18.61 -2.95
C ILE A 21 3.59 -18.82 -4.28
N VAL A 22 3.32 -17.96 -5.24
CA VAL A 22 3.95 -17.99 -6.57
C VAL A 22 4.49 -16.61 -6.90
N ASP A 23 5.77 -16.54 -7.24
CA ASP A 23 6.32 -15.40 -7.95
C ASP A 23 5.83 -15.45 -9.40
N TYR A 24 4.93 -14.52 -9.74
CA TYR A 24 4.30 -14.47 -11.07
C TYR A 24 5.16 -13.72 -12.10
N GLY A 25 6.26 -13.11 -11.65
CA GLY A 25 7.16 -12.31 -12.48
C GLY A 25 6.66 -10.88 -12.72
N ASP A 26 7.37 -10.18 -13.58
CA ASP A 26 7.16 -8.76 -13.81
C ASP A 26 6.03 -8.48 -14.80
N CYS A 27 5.32 -7.37 -14.59
CA CYS A 27 4.44 -6.80 -15.59
C CYS A 27 5.28 -6.10 -16.67
N HIS A 28 5.19 -6.56 -17.90
CA HIS A 28 5.90 -5.93 -19.01
C HIS A 28 5.24 -4.61 -19.43
N LEU A 29 5.98 -3.51 -19.29
CA LEU A 29 5.55 -2.17 -19.67
C LEU A 29 6.37 -1.67 -20.87
N ASP A 30 5.73 -0.98 -21.82
CA ASP A 30 6.40 -0.35 -22.95
C ASP A 30 6.65 1.14 -22.66
N PRO A 31 7.89 1.54 -22.34
CA PRO A 31 8.21 2.94 -22.06
C PRO A 31 8.10 3.87 -23.27
N HIS A 32 8.03 3.31 -24.49
CA HIS A 32 7.87 4.10 -25.70
C HIS A 32 6.38 4.43 -26.00
N ASN A 33 5.45 3.72 -25.34
CA ASN A 33 4.01 3.93 -25.48
C ASN A 33 3.36 4.06 -24.11
N PRO A 34 3.62 5.16 -23.37
CA PRO A 34 3.18 5.33 -21.99
C PRO A 34 1.66 5.27 -21.82
N GLU A 35 0.88 5.62 -22.86
CA GLU A 35 -0.58 5.50 -22.87
C GLU A 35 -1.09 4.05 -22.71
N THR A 36 -0.24 3.05 -22.92
CA THR A 36 -0.59 1.63 -22.76
C THR A 36 -0.35 1.11 -21.36
N ILE A 37 0.39 1.84 -20.51
CA ILE A 37 0.85 1.38 -19.19
C ILE A 37 -0.33 1.00 -18.28
N VAL A 38 -1.32 1.87 -18.16
CA VAL A 38 -2.50 1.63 -17.30
C VAL A 38 -3.18 0.32 -17.71
N LYS A 39 -3.42 0.15 -19.02
CA LYS A 39 -4.07 -1.06 -19.52
C LYS A 39 -3.20 -2.31 -19.35
N ALA A 40 -1.90 -2.21 -19.56
CA ALA A 40 -0.99 -3.35 -19.39
C ALA A 40 -1.00 -3.86 -17.93
N ILE A 41 -0.95 -2.96 -16.94
CA ILE A 41 -1.04 -3.33 -15.53
C ILE A 41 -2.41 -3.92 -15.20
N GLN A 42 -3.51 -3.32 -15.69
CA GLN A 42 -4.85 -3.86 -15.47
C GLN A 42 -5.01 -5.27 -16.06
N ASP A 43 -4.59 -5.47 -17.29
CA ASP A 43 -4.67 -6.79 -17.97
C ASP A 43 -3.83 -7.85 -17.24
N HIS A 44 -2.67 -7.47 -16.70
CA HIS A 44 -1.80 -8.36 -15.92
C HIS A 44 -2.44 -8.72 -14.58
N ALA A 45 -2.87 -7.72 -13.81
CA ALA A 45 -3.49 -7.92 -12.50
C ALA A 45 -4.80 -8.70 -12.59
N SER A 46 -5.66 -8.37 -13.57
CA SER A 46 -6.95 -9.05 -13.75
C SER A 46 -6.80 -10.55 -14.02
N LYS A 47 -5.73 -10.99 -14.71
CA LYS A 47 -5.45 -12.42 -14.91
C LYS A 47 -5.18 -13.14 -13.60
N ILE A 48 -4.45 -12.51 -12.69
CA ILE A 48 -4.12 -13.07 -11.37
C ILE A 48 -5.37 -13.09 -10.49
N ILE A 49 -6.03 -11.95 -10.36
CA ILE A 49 -7.20 -11.76 -9.49
C ILE A 49 -8.37 -12.66 -9.90
N SER A 50 -8.56 -12.92 -11.21
CA SER A 50 -9.63 -13.78 -11.72
C SER A 50 -9.52 -15.23 -11.23
N GLN A 51 -8.35 -15.68 -10.78
CA GLN A 51 -8.12 -17.02 -10.24
C GLN A 51 -8.41 -17.12 -8.74
N ASN A 52 -9.08 -16.14 -8.14
CA ASN A 52 -9.30 -16.03 -6.69
C ASN A 52 -8.00 -16.01 -5.86
N THR A 53 -6.97 -15.44 -6.44
CA THR A 53 -5.67 -15.27 -5.81
C THR A 53 -5.57 -13.87 -5.23
N LYS A 54 -5.10 -13.75 -3.99
CA LYS A 54 -4.68 -12.45 -3.44
C LYS A 54 -3.37 -12.06 -4.11
N MET A 55 -3.19 -10.77 -4.34
CA MET A 55 -2.02 -10.25 -5.04
C MET A 55 -1.24 -9.32 -4.12
N LEU A 56 0.06 -9.57 -3.99
CA LEU A 56 1.04 -8.65 -3.45
C LEU A 56 1.90 -8.15 -4.61
N THR A 57 1.96 -6.85 -4.79
CA THR A 57 2.75 -6.22 -5.86
C THR A 57 3.91 -5.43 -5.27
N PHE A 58 5.09 -5.61 -5.83
CA PHE A 58 6.20 -4.70 -5.61
C PHE A 58 6.28 -3.76 -6.81
N GLY A 59 6.06 -2.51 -6.54
CA GLY A 59 6.03 -1.50 -7.59
C GLY A 59 7.30 -0.68 -7.69
N GLY A 60 7.33 0.17 -8.67
CA GLY A 60 8.20 1.32 -8.78
C GLY A 60 7.50 2.54 -8.23
N ASP A 61 7.13 3.43 -9.13
CA ASP A 61 6.40 4.67 -8.86
C ASP A 61 4.99 4.39 -8.32
N HIS A 62 4.53 5.21 -7.37
CA HIS A 62 3.25 5.01 -6.69
C HIS A 62 2.03 5.04 -7.64
N PHE A 63 2.15 5.64 -8.82
CA PHE A 63 1.07 5.64 -9.81
C PHE A 63 0.58 4.23 -10.18
N VAL A 64 1.42 3.18 -10.04
CA VAL A 64 1.02 1.80 -10.35
C VAL A 64 -0.16 1.32 -9.52
N SER A 65 -0.38 1.89 -8.34
CA SER A 65 -1.51 1.56 -7.45
C SER A 65 -2.86 1.86 -8.09
N TYR A 66 -2.97 2.92 -8.91
CA TYR A 66 -4.21 3.27 -9.59
C TYR A 66 -4.74 2.14 -10.50
N PRO A 67 -4.00 1.63 -11.51
CA PRO A 67 -4.48 0.52 -12.33
C PRO A 67 -4.65 -0.80 -11.55
N LEU A 68 -3.86 -1.03 -10.50
CA LEU A 68 -4.02 -2.21 -9.63
C LEU A 68 -5.35 -2.15 -8.86
N ILE A 69 -5.67 -1.02 -8.26
CA ILE A 69 -6.92 -0.79 -7.54
C ILE A 69 -8.12 -0.88 -8.50
N LYS A 70 -8.02 -0.35 -9.72
CA LYS A 70 -9.06 -0.52 -10.74
C LYS A 70 -9.36 -1.98 -11.03
N SER A 71 -8.32 -2.81 -11.18
CA SER A 71 -8.49 -4.24 -11.42
C SER A 71 -9.17 -4.96 -10.24
N HIS A 72 -8.88 -4.53 -9.01
CA HIS A 72 -9.57 -5.07 -7.83
C HIS A 72 -11.02 -4.59 -7.78
N ALA A 73 -11.28 -3.30 -8.07
CA ALA A 73 -12.63 -2.74 -8.09
C ALA A 73 -13.52 -3.38 -9.17
N ASP A 74 -12.96 -3.76 -10.32
CA ASP A 74 -13.68 -4.50 -11.36
C ASP A 74 -14.23 -5.84 -10.85
N LYS A 75 -13.57 -6.46 -9.88
CA LYS A 75 -14.00 -7.73 -9.30
C LYS A 75 -14.84 -7.58 -8.03
N TYR A 76 -14.44 -6.67 -7.15
CA TYR A 76 -15.00 -6.57 -5.80
C TYR A 76 -15.98 -5.40 -5.62
N GLY A 77 -16.13 -4.52 -6.63
CA GLY A 77 -16.79 -3.23 -6.49
C GLY A 77 -15.84 -2.18 -5.89
N PRO A 78 -16.34 -0.96 -5.59
CA PRO A 78 -15.52 0.09 -5.00
C PRO A 78 -14.75 -0.41 -3.78
N VAL A 79 -13.42 -0.22 -3.78
CA VAL A 79 -12.57 -0.72 -2.70
C VAL A 79 -12.40 0.31 -1.58
N THR A 80 -12.19 -0.18 -0.38
CA THR A 80 -11.69 0.61 0.73
C THR A 80 -10.18 0.66 0.65
N LEU A 81 -9.60 1.86 0.55
CA LEU A 81 -8.15 2.05 0.53
C LEU A 81 -7.62 2.33 1.95
N ILE A 82 -6.60 1.59 2.34
CA ILE A 82 -5.73 1.93 3.47
C ILE A 82 -4.37 2.29 2.90
N GLN A 83 -4.03 3.58 2.90
CA GLN A 83 -2.77 4.10 2.37
C GLN A 83 -1.82 4.45 3.52
N PHE A 84 -0.59 3.93 3.43
CA PHE A 84 0.53 4.35 4.29
C PHE A 84 1.47 5.20 3.46
N ASP A 85 1.71 6.46 3.86
CA ASP A 85 2.40 7.43 3.02
C ASP A 85 2.77 8.70 3.82
N ALA A 86 3.77 9.43 3.37
CA ALA A 86 4.03 10.81 3.80
C ALA A 86 3.11 11.82 3.09
N HIS A 87 2.64 11.45 1.89
CA HIS A 87 1.90 12.30 0.96
C HIS A 87 0.45 11.85 0.85
N CYS A 88 -0.39 12.75 0.40
CA CYS A 88 -1.82 12.44 0.25
C CYS A 88 -2.16 11.74 -1.07
N ASP A 89 -1.40 12.01 -2.13
CA ASP A 89 -1.62 11.55 -3.51
C ASP A 89 -3.04 11.82 -4.04
N THR A 90 -3.64 12.86 -3.48
CA THR A 90 -4.98 13.37 -3.82
C THR A 90 -4.94 14.85 -4.20
N TRP A 91 -3.81 15.34 -4.75
CA TRP A 91 -3.73 16.67 -5.32
C TRP A 91 -4.60 16.78 -6.57
N GLU A 92 -4.68 17.99 -7.14
CA GLU A 92 -5.50 18.24 -8.32
C GLU A 92 -5.10 17.36 -9.51
N ASP A 93 -6.05 16.60 -10.03
CA ASP A 93 -5.82 15.68 -11.15
C ASP A 93 -5.81 16.43 -12.48
N ASN A 94 -4.68 16.43 -13.14
CA ASN A 94 -4.47 17.04 -14.46
C ASN A 94 -4.61 16.04 -15.63
N GLY A 95 -5.11 14.83 -15.36
CA GLY A 95 -5.36 13.80 -16.38
C GLY A 95 -4.13 13.01 -16.84
N GLY A 96 -2.94 13.28 -16.29
CA GLY A 96 -1.70 12.59 -16.58
C GLY A 96 -1.50 11.29 -15.78
N MET A 97 -0.38 10.62 -16.03
CA MET A 97 0.15 9.60 -15.12
C MET A 97 0.96 10.33 -14.05
N ASP A 98 0.33 10.56 -12.91
CA ASP A 98 0.88 11.37 -11.84
C ASP A 98 0.58 10.70 -10.49
N HIS A 99 1.63 10.32 -9.77
CA HIS A 99 1.52 9.67 -8.47
C HIS A 99 0.91 10.58 -7.41
N GLY A 100 1.04 11.90 -7.55
CA GLY A 100 0.50 12.85 -6.57
C GLY A 100 -1.02 13.08 -6.66
N SER A 101 -1.70 12.61 -7.70
CA SER A 101 -3.14 12.88 -7.94
C SER A 101 -3.98 11.65 -8.22
N MET A 102 -3.38 10.49 -8.30
CA MET A 102 -4.03 9.26 -8.74
C MET A 102 -5.19 8.81 -7.85
N PHE A 103 -5.12 9.02 -6.55
CA PHE A 103 -6.20 8.64 -5.65
C PHE A 103 -7.39 9.61 -5.72
N ALA A 104 -7.16 10.90 -6.00
CA ALA A 104 -8.25 11.82 -6.31
C ALA A 104 -9.03 11.35 -7.56
N ARG A 105 -8.31 10.92 -8.60
CA ARG A 105 -8.91 10.31 -9.79
C ARG A 105 -9.71 9.06 -9.45
N ALA A 106 -9.11 8.11 -8.72
CA ALA A 106 -9.76 6.86 -8.35
C ALA A 106 -11.05 7.09 -7.53
N VAL A 107 -11.08 8.10 -6.65
CA VAL A 107 -12.29 8.52 -5.94
C VAL A 107 -13.32 9.11 -6.91
N SER A 108 -12.89 10.01 -7.80
CA SER A 108 -13.82 10.66 -8.77
C SER A 108 -14.45 9.66 -9.74
N GLU A 109 -13.75 8.58 -10.07
CA GLU A 109 -14.23 7.48 -10.90
C GLU A 109 -15.08 6.44 -10.13
N GLY A 110 -15.22 6.59 -8.81
CA GLY A 110 -15.94 5.64 -7.96
C GLY A 110 -15.24 4.30 -7.79
N VAL A 111 -13.93 4.24 -8.04
CA VAL A 111 -13.08 3.05 -7.87
C VAL A 111 -12.73 2.84 -6.40
N ILE A 112 -12.54 3.95 -5.67
CA ILE A 112 -12.30 3.97 -4.23
C ILE A 112 -13.53 4.55 -3.51
N ASP A 113 -14.00 3.86 -2.47
CA ASP A 113 -14.94 4.42 -1.49
C ASP A 113 -14.15 5.18 -0.42
N SER A 114 -13.92 6.47 -0.65
CA SER A 114 -13.16 7.31 0.27
C SER A 114 -13.82 7.46 1.64
N SER A 115 -15.17 7.32 1.72
CA SER A 115 -15.88 7.39 2.98
C SER A 115 -15.55 6.26 3.95
N LYS A 116 -14.98 5.17 3.43
CA LYS A 116 -14.50 4.00 4.19
C LYS A 116 -12.98 3.91 4.26
N SER A 117 -12.29 4.76 3.52
CA SER A 117 -10.85 4.71 3.33
C SER A 117 -10.09 5.59 4.33
N THR A 118 -8.84 5.23 4.60
CA THR A 118 -7.97 5.92 5.56
C THR A 118 -6.57 6.13 4.99
N GLN A 119 -6.02 7.31 5.18
CA GLN A 119 -4.62 7.65 4.88
C GLN A 119 -3.84 7.80 6.19
N ILE A 120 -2.68 7.17 6.29
CA ILE A 120 -1.91 7.04 7.53
C ILE A 120 -0.47 7.49 7.30
N GLY A 121 0.04 8.33 8.19
CA GLY A 121 1.43 8.78 8.13
C GLY A 121 1.63 10.14 7.45
N LEU A 122 0.58 10.72 6.90
CA LEU A 122 0.66 11.99 6.17
C LEU A 122 1.31 13.08 7.03
N ARG A 123 2.22 13.83 6.40
CA ARG A 123 2.92 14.97 7.01
C ARG A 123 3.34 16.04 6.00
N THR A 124 2.76 15.99 4.83
CA THR A 124 2.79 17.04 3.81
C THR A 124 1.46 17.77 3.75
N TYR A 125 1.44 18.94 3.10
CA TYR A 125 0.23 19.74 3.00
C TYR A 125 -0.78 19.09 2.04
N ASN A 126 -2.03 19.01 2.49
CA ASN A 126 -3.17 18.62 1.69
C ASN A 126 -4.27 19.66 1.90
N ASN A 127 -4.88 20.15 0.82
CA ASN A 127 -5.94 21.14 0.84
C ASN A 127 -7.35 20.52 0.77
N SER A 128 -7.46 19.23 0.54
CA SER A 128 -8.71 18.47 0.51
C SER A 128 -8.48 17.02 0.95
N ASP A 129 -9.33 16.51 1.84
CA ASP A 129 -9.28 15.11 2.27
C ASP A 129 -10.02 14.17 1.32
N HIS A 130 -10.74 14.69 0.32
CA HIS A 130 -11.57 13.91 -0.61
C HIS A 130 -12.50 12.88 0.04
N GLY A 131 -12.79 13.05 1.33
CA GLY A 131 -13.61 12.13 2.13
C GLY A 131 -12.83 11.04 2.85
N PHE A 132 -11.50 10.99 2.72
CA PHE A 132 -10.65 10.09 3.50
C PHE A 132 -10.61 10.49 4.98
N GLU A 133 -10.42 9.49 5.84
CA GLU A 133 -9.93 9.73 7.20
C GLU A 133 -8.42 9.91 7.15
N ILE A 134 -7.92 10.98 7.75
CA ILE A 134 -6.49 11.30 7.72
C ILE A 134 -5.89 11.15 9.11
N LEU A 135 -5.09 10.11 9.30
CA LEU A 135 -4.31 9.86 10.49
C LEU A 135 -2.85 10.28 10.24
N THR A 136 -2.56 11.57 10.46
CA THR A 136 -1.21 12.10 10.23
C THR A 136 -0.17 11.41 11.11
N ALA A 137 1.11 11.36 10.69
CA ALA A 137 2.17 10.80 11.52
C ALA A 137 2.22 11.44 12.92
N PRO A 138 2.15 12.79 13.08
CA PRO A 138 2.05 13.40 14.41
C PRO A 138 0.83 12.97 15.21
N TRP A 139 -0.28 12.64 14.55
CA TRP A 139 -1.47 12.14 15.25
C TRP A 139 -1.21 10.72 15.78
N VAL A 140 -0.66 9.83 14.95
CA VAL A 140 -0.31 8.45 15.36
C VAL A 140 0.70 8.44 16.48
N HIS A 141 1.72 9.31 16.44
CA HIS A 141 2.71 9.44 17.52
C HIS A 141 2.11 9.84 18.85
N ARG A 142 1.05 10.67 18.85
CA ARG A 142 0.43 11.15 20.10
C ARG A 142 -0.63 10.19 20.66
N ASN A 143 -1.37 9.52 19.78
CA ASN A 143 -2.54 8.72 20.17
C ASN A 143 -2.27 7.21 20.20
N GLY A 144 -1.21 6.76 19.53
CA GLY A 144 -0.79 5.37 19.52
C GLY A 144 -1.47 4.53 18.44
N ILE A 145 -0.98 3.31 18.31
CA ILE A 145 -1.37 2.33 17.29
C ILE A 145 -2.80 1.85 17.49
N ASP A 146 -3.15 1.52 18.75
CA ASP A 146 -4.49 0.98 19.07
C ASP A 146 -5.60 1.95 18.69
N ALA A 147 -5.41 3.25 18.96
CA ALA A 147 -6.38 4.29 18.59
C ALA A 147 -6.50 4.43 17.07
N ALA A 148 -5.39 4.31 16.34
CA ALA A 148 -5.41 4.32 14.88
C ALA A 148 -6.17 3.11 14.33
N LEU A 149 -5.89 1.91 14.84
CA LEU A 149 -6.54 0.67 14.43
C LEU A 149 -8.05 0.69 14.71
N GLU A 150 -8.48 1.24 15.83
CA GLU A 150 -9.90 1.39 16.15
C GLU A 150 -10.63 2.22 15.09
N ILE A 151 -10.05 3.36 14.71
CA ILE A 151 -10.62 4.23 13.68
C ILE A 151 -10.66 3.53 12.32
N ILE A 152 -9.54 2.92 11.91
CA ILE A 152 -9.42 2.24 10.62
C ILE A 152 -10.44 1.12 10.50
N LYS A 153 -10.50 0.22 11.48
CA LYS A 153 -11.41 -0.94 11.48
C LYS A 153 -12.88 -0.51 11.48
N LYS A 154 -13.22 0.47 12.32
CA LYS A 154 -14.59 1.01 12.36
C LYS A 154 -15.00 1.62 11.03
N ARG A 155 -14.08 2.29 10.34
CA ARG A 155 -14.34 2.97 9.08
C ARG A 155 -14.45 1.99 7.92
N ALA A 156 -13.54 1.04 7.82
CA ALA A 156 -13.52 0.01 6.78
C ALA A 156 -14.74 -0.94 6.89
N GLY A 157 -15.11 -1.32 8.11
CA GLY A 157 -16.21 -2.29 8.33
C GLY A 157 -15.92 -3.60 7.62
N ASP A 158 -16.95 -4.16 6.96
CA ASP A 158 -16.87 -5.42 6.21
C ASP A 158 -16.57 -5.23 4.71
N SER A 159 -16.01 -4.07 4.34
CA SER A 159 -15.73 -3.75 2.93
C SER A 159 -14.43 -4.41 2.45
N PRO A 160 -14.30 -4.71 1.14
CA PRO A 160 -13.05 -5.20 0.58
C PRO A 160 -11.96 -4.13 0.71
N VAL A 161 -10.84 -4.49 1.33
CA VAL A 161 -9.74 -3.58 1.67
C VAL A 161 -8.53 -3.84 0.79
N TYR A 162 -8.08 -2.81 0.10
CA TYR A 162 -6.79 -2.77 -0.59
C TYR A 162 -5.80 -1.92 0.21
N ILE A 163 -4.59 -2.43 0.40
CA ILE A 163 -3.52 -1.69 1.09
C ILE A 163 -2.56 -1.15 0.04
N SER A 164 -2.27 0.15 0.08
CA SER A 164 -1.19 0.76 -0.69
C SER A 164 -0.14 1.29 0.29
N TRP A 165 1.08 0.78 0.15
CA TRP A 165 2.17 1.11 1.06
C TRP A 165 3.30 1.82 0.33
N ASP A 166 3.34 3.15 0.47
CA ASP A 166 4.54 3.91 0.13
C ASP A 166 5.57 3.77 1.26
N VAL A 167 6.82 3.42 0.90
CA VAL A 167 7.88 3.26 1.91
C VAL A 167 8.28 4.56 2.57
N ASP A 168 7.95 5.71 1.98
CA ASP A 168 8.18 7.01 2.60
C ASP A 168 7.19 7.35 3.72
N GLY A 169 6.13 6.55 3.90
CA GLY A 169 5.31 6.56 5.11
C GLY A 169 6.15 6.32 6.37
N PHE A 170 7.24 5.57 6.25
CA PHE A 170 8.26 5.48 7.28
C PHE A 170 9.09 6.77 7.38
N ASP A 171 9.66 7.01 8.56
CA ASP A 171 10.67 8.06 8.73
C ASP A 171 11.95 7.68 7.96
N PRO A 172 12.63 8.64 7.30
CA PRO A 172 13.85 8.36 6.55
C PRO A 172 15.02 7.85 7.41
N SER A 173 14.93 7.92 8.73
CA SER A 173 15.87 7.23 9.63
C SER A 173 15.70 5.70 9.63
N PHE A 174 14.55 5.19 9.18
CA PHE A 174 14.24 3.76 9.05
C PHE A 174 14.18 3.30 7.59
N ALA A 175 13.75 4.16 6.68
CA ALA A 175 13.60 3.87 5.25
C ALA A 175 14.10 5.04 4.39
N PRO A 176 15.44 5.22 4.28
CA PRO A 176 16.02 6.33 3.51
C PRO A 176 15.94 6.13 1.99
N GLY A 177 15.74 4.89 1.51
CA GLY A 177 15.81 4.53 0.10
C GLY A 177 14.52 4.79 -0.66
N THR A 178 14.11 6.05 -0.72
CA THR A 178 12.92 6.52 -1.45
C THR A 178 13.18 7.85 -2.16
N GLY A 179 12.28 8.24 -3.08
CA GLY A 179 12.44 9.45 -3.90
C GLY A 179 12.11 10.73 -3.17
N THR A 180 11.10 10.73 -2.32
CA THR A 180 10.52 11.93 -1.68
C THR A 180 10.42 11.81 -0.16
N PRO A 181 11.53 11.54 0.55
CA PRO A 181 11.52 11.30 1.99
C PRO A 181 11.11 12.56 2.77
N VAL A 182 10.24 12.38 3.77
CA VAL A 182 9.82 13.44 4.69
C VAL A 182 10.09 13.01 6.13
N VAL A 183 10.72 13.86 6.94
CA VAL A 183 11.03 13.55 8.34
C VAL A 183 9.78 13.55 9.23
N GLY A 184 9.84 12.84 10.36
CA GLY A 184 8.73 12.75 11.32
C GLY A 184 7.74 11.63 10.98
N GLY A 185 8.14 10.65 10.16
CA GLY A 185 7.34 9.50 9.76
C GLY A 185 7.21 8.40 10.82
N LEU A 186 6.65 7.28 10.40
CA LEU A 186 6.48 6.12 11.27
C LEU A 186 7.81 5.38 11.45
N ALA A 187 8.03 4.83 12.64
CA ALA A 187 9.06 3.82 12.83
C ALA A 187 8.60 2.49 12.21
N THR A 188 9.54 1.65 11.77
CA THR A 188 9.21 0.36 11.13
C THR A 188 8.36 -0.54 12.04
N TRP A 189 8.63 -0.56 13.35
CA TRP A 189 7.83 -1.34 14.28
C TRP A 189 6.37 -0.83 14.36
N GLN A 190 6.13 0.49 14.23
CA GLN A 190 4.77 1.04 14.20
C GLN A 190 4.02 0.58 12.94
N GLY A 191 4.70 0.60 11.79
CA GLY A 191 4.13 0.10 10.55
C GLY A 191 3.76 -1.39 10.64
N LEU A 192 4.64 -2.22 11.18
CA LEU A 192 4.38 -3.65 11.38
C LEU A 192 3.19 -3.89 12.30
N GLU A 193 3.11 -3.20 13.43
CA GLU A 193 1.98 -3.35 14.37
C GLU A 193 0.65 -2.83 13.76
N LEU A 194 0.70 -1.74 12.99
CA LEU A 194 -0.47 -1.26 12.26
C LEU A 194 -0.93 -2.31 11.24
N LEU A 195 -0.03 -2.84 10.41
CA LEU A 195 -0.37 -3.86 9.41
C LEU A 195 -0.96 -5.11 10.07
N ARG A 196 -0.28 -5.68 11.06
CA ARG A 196 -0.73 -6.87 11.81
C ARG A 196 -2.10 -6.67 12.44
N GLY A 197 -2.35 -5.47 12.95
CA GLY A 197 -3.63 -5.12 13.52
C GLY A 197 -4.79 -5.13 12.51
N LEU A 198 -4.55 -5.19 11.20
CA LEU A 198 -5.60 -5.24 10.18
C LEU A 198 -6.11 -6.67 9.88
N GLU A 199 -5.62 -7.69 10.56
CA GLU A 199 -5.95 -9.12 10.33
C GLU A 199 -7.45 -9.44 10.24
N SER A 200 -8.30 -8.67 10.92
CA SER A 200 -9.75 -8.88 10.94
C SER A 200 -10.50 -8.30 9.74
N LEU A 201 -9.81 -7.55 8.87
CA LEU A 201 -10.41 -6.93 7.69
C LEU A 201 -10.36 -7.88 6.49
N ASP A 202 -11.25 -7.65 5.51
CA ASP A 202 -11.24 -8.40 4.24
C ASP A 202 -10.15 -7.83 3.31
N LEU A 203 -8.89 -8.22 3.56
CA LEU A 203 -7.74 -7.80 2.78
C LEU A 203 -7.73 -8.51 1.43
N ILE A 204 -7.94 -7.78 0.33
CA ILE A 204 -8.06 -8.34 -1.03
C ILE A 204 -6.79 -8.22 -1.86
N GLY A 205 -5.86 -7.35 -1.49
CA GLY A 205 -4.59 -7.13 -2.19
C GLY A 205 -3.77 -6.03 -1.53
N MET A 206 -2.50 -5.97 -1.92
CA MET A 206 -1.56 -4.95 -1.43
C MET A 206 -0.54 -4.62 -2.49
N ASP A 207 -0.11 -3.37 -2.53
CA ASP A 207 1.14 -2.97 -3.17
C ASP A 207 2.11 -2.32 -2.18
N ILE A 208 3.40 -2.41 -2.50
CA ILE A 208 4.50 -1.73 -1.81
C ILE A 208 5.30 -0.98 -2.87
N VAL A 209 5.43 0.32 -2.73
CA VAL A 209 5.91 1.24 -3.77
C VAL A 209 7.01 2.17 -3.27
N GLU A 210 7.62 2.89 -4.20
CA GLU A 210 8.61 3.96 -3.98
C GLU A 210 9.94 3.50 -3.36
N VAL A 211 10.24 2.20 -3.31
CA VAL A 211 11.59 1.76 -2.99
C VAL A 211 12.54 2.19 -4.10
N SER A 212 13.51 3.02 -3.76
CA SER A 212 14.55 3.49 -4.67
C SER A 212 15.93 2.97 -4.25
N PRO A 213 16.39 1.83 -4.79
CA PRO A 213 17.64 1.19 -4.40
C PRO A 213 18.88 2.11 -4.47
N PRO A 214 19.00 3.05 -5.45
CA PRO A 214 20.16 3.94 -5.49
C PRO A 214 20.29 4.89 -4.28
N TYR A 215 19.20 5.13 -3.56
CA TYR A 215 19.18 5.95 -2.34
C TYR A 215 19.19 5.12 -1.06
N ASP A 216 19.07 3.79 -1.18
CA ASP A 216 19.01 2.93 0.00
C ASP A 216 20.41 2.69 0.59
N VAL A 217 20.48 2.65 1.90
CA VAL A 217 21.72 2.41 2.65
C VAL A 217 21.67 1.01 3.25
N SER A 218 22.57 0.15 2.80
CA SER A 218 22.63 -1.24 3.28
C SER A 218 21.31 -2.01 3.12
N GLU A 219 20.53 -1.66 2.10
CA GLU A 219 19.25 -2.31 1.77
C GLU A 219 18.19 -2.23 2.91
N ILE A 220 18.35 -1.26 3.83
CA ILE A 220 17.48 -1.18 5.00
C ILE A 220 16.03 -0.89 4.63
N THR A 221 15.79 -0.08 3.58
CA THR A 221 14.46 0.21 3.05
C THR A 221 13.87 -1.02 2.38
N ALA A 222 14.64 -1.70 1.54
CA ALA A 222 14.22 -2.92 0.88
C ALA A 222 13.89 -4.03 1.90
N ILE A 223 14.68 -4.16 2.98
CA ILE A 223 14.41 -5.10 4.07
C ILE A 223 13.10 -4.74 4.80
N ALA A 224 12.86 -3.45 5.08
CA ALA A 224 11.62 -3.02 5.70
C ALA A 224 10.41 -3.34 4.81
N ALA A 225 10.47 -3.00 3.52
CA ALA A 225 9.44 -3.31 2.52
C ALA A 225 9.18 -4.82 2.41
N ALA A 226 10.24 -5.63 2.31
CA ALA A 226 10.12 -7.08 2.25
C ALA A 226 9.49 -7.67 3.54
N THR A 227 9.75 -7.08 4.70
CA THR A 227 9.15 -7.52 5.97
C THR A 227 7.66 -7.18 6.02
N ILE A 228 7.27 -5.99 5.56
CA ILE A 228 5.86 -5.60 5.42
C ILE A 228 5.13 -6.56 4.47
N GLY A 229 5.72 -6.87 3.30
CA GLY A 229 5.13 -7.82 2.36
C GLY A 229 5.01 -9.22 2.92
N HIS A 230 6.03 -9.69 3.64
CA HIS A 230 5.99 -10.98 4.33
C HIS A 230 4.86 -11.05 5.37
N ASP A 231 4.72 -10.02 6.20
CA ASP A 231 3.68 -9.98 7.23
C ASP A 231 2.28 -9.89 6.61
N PHE A 232 2.10 -9.15 5.50
CA PHE A 232 0.85 -9.17 4.74
C PHE A 232 0.48 -10.58 4.26
N LEU A 233 1.45 -11.37 3.79
CA LEU A 233 1.18 -12.75 3.37
C LEU A 233 0.82 -13.68 4.54
N CYS A 234 1.13 -13.29 5.78
CA CYS A 234 0.77 -14.03 6.98
C CYS A 234 -0.64 -13.72 7.50
N LEU A 235 -1.29 -12.64 6.98
CA LEU A 235 -2.65 -12.23 7.34
C LEU A 235 -3.68 -12.86 6.40
#